data_cd8a4aeea15b06c15623651951489f06
#
_entry.id   cd8a4aeea15b06c15623651951489f06
#
_cell.length_a   1.000
_cell.length_b   1.000
_cell.length_c   1.000
_cell.angle_alpha   90.00
_cell.angle_beta   90.00
_cell.angle_gamma   90.00
#
_symmetry.space_group_name_H-M   'P 1'
#
loop_
_entity.id
_entity.type
_entity.pdbx_description
1 polymer ?
#
loop_
_entity_poly.entity_id
_entity_poly.type
_entity_poly.pdbx_seq_one_letter_code
_entity_poly.pdbx_strand_id
1 'polypeptide(L)'
;LRDYVKLCGTLMVPFGSIMLLPDLGTGLIILVIGATIIICSGAKRSWILVTVLLLIAVVALVVVTSMIPGIPHILKEYQMKRLTVFLDPSVDPSGDGYNLQQAKIAVGSGGFIGKGPGNATQASGRFLPEAHTDFVFALFSEEFGFLGAFVMLSLFAWMIFATILFAMKTENTFSKLVLV
;
A
#
# COMPACT_ATOMS: atom_id res chain seq x y z
N LEU A 1 27.68 -12.05 2.88
CA LEU A 1 26.71 -12.62 3.82
C LEU A 1 26.51 -11.73 5.04
N ARG A 2 27.59 -11.40 5.76
CA ARG A 2 27.53 -10.62 7.02
C ARG A 2 26.85 -9.27 6.85
N ASP A 3 27.13 -8.54 5.77
CA ASP A 3 26.55 -7.22 5.51
C ASP A 3 25.09 -7.33 5.05
N TYR A 4 24.77 -8.39 4.30
CA TYR A 4 23.39 -8.69 3.90
C TYR A 4 22.51 -8.99 5.12
N VAL A 5 22.99 -9.80 6.05
CA VAL A 5 22.26 -10.11 7.30
C VAL A 5 22.07 -8.85 8.16
N LYS A 6 23.08 -7.96 8.19
CA LYS A 6 22.94 -6.67 8.88
C LYS A 6 21.86 -5.79 8.26
N LEU A 7 21.81 -5.69 6.91
CA LEU A 7 20.78 -4.93 6.20
C LEU A 7 19.38 -5.47 6.49
N CYS A 8 19.20 -6.80 6.40
CA CYS A 8 17.94 -7.43 6.76
C CYS A 8 17.56 -7.18 8.24
N GLY A 9 18.53 -7.27 9.16
CA GLY A 9 18.33 -6.99 10.58
C GLY A 9 17.90 -5.53 10.82
N THR A 10 18.53 -4.58 10.13
CA THR A 10 18.18 -3.15 10.24
C THR A 10 16.76 -2.89 9.73
N LEU A 11 16.31 -3.58 8.67
CA LEU A 11 14.95 -3.48 8.16
C LEU A 11 13.92 -4.09 9.13
N MET A 12 14.28 -5.20 9.81
CA MET A 12 13.38 -5.88 10.74
C MET A 12 13.07 -5.05 12.00
N VAL A 13 13.92 -4.11 12.39
CA VAL A 13 13.67 -3.24 13.56
C VAL A 13 12.46 -2.32 13.33
N PRO A 14 12.41 -1.44 12.31
CA PRO A 14 11.24 -0.60 12.07
C PRO A 14 10.01 -1.43 11.70
N PHE A 15 10.16 -2.50 10.92
CA PHE A 15 9.05 -3.40 10.62
C PHE A 15 8.45 -4.02 11.87
N GLY A 16 9.26 -4.58 12.76
CA GLY A 16 8.81 -5.18 14.02
C GLY A 16 8.15 -4.16 14.93
N SER A 17 8.67 -2.94 15.00
CA SER A 17 8.08 -1.85 15.79
C SER A 17 6.67 -1.49 15.32
N ILE A 18 6.44 -1.47 14.01
CA ILE A 18 5.11 -1.16 13.43
C ILE A 18 4.16 -2.35 13.54
N MET A 19 4.68 -3.58 13.46
CA MET A 19 3.85 -4.77 13.68
C MET A 19 3.33 -4.90 15.13
N LEU A 20 3.95 -4.23 16.10
CA LEU A 20 3.41 -4.08 17.45
C LEU A 20 2.20 -3.12 17.49
N LEU A 21 2.15 -2.17 16.57
CA LEU A 21 0.99 -1.31 16.34
C LEU A 21 -0.01 -2.03 15.40
N PRO A 22 -1.30 -1.75 15.47
CA PRO A 22 -2.30 -2.40 14.61
C PRO A 22 -2.28 -1.85 13.15
N ASP A 23 -1.11 -1.66 12.56
CA ASP A 23 -0.94 -1.08 11.23
C ASP A 23 -0.14 -1.98 10.28
N LEU A 24 -0.86 -2.90 9.66
CA LEU A 24 -0.32 -3.80 8.63
C LEU A 24 0.08 -3.07 7.34
N GLY A 25 -0.66 -2.03 6.98
CA GLY A 25 -0.43 -1.30 5.73
C GLY A 25 0.95 -0.64 5.72
N THR A 26 1.26 0.13 6.76
CA THR A 26 2.57 0.78 6.91
C THR A 26 3.69 -0.25 7.06
N GLY A 27 3.44 -1.36 7.78
CA GLY A 27 4.41 -2.46 7.88
C GLY A 27 4.78 -3.05 6.52
N LEU A 28 3.79 -3.29 5.66
CA LEU A 28 4.01 -3.81 4.31
C LEU A 28 4.80 -2.82 3.44
N ILE A 29 4.47 -1.53 3.51
CA ILE A 29 5.18 -0.48 2.78
C ILE A 29 6.66 -0.46 3.18
N ILE A 30 6.98 -0.52 4.47
CA ILE A 30 8.38 -0.57 4.95
C ILE A 30 9.10 -1.80 4.42
N LEU A 31 8.45 -2.96 4.40
CA LEU A 31 9.04 -4.17 3.82
C LEU A 31 9.35 -4.00 2.33
N VAL A 32 8.43 -3.42 1.56
CA VAL A 32 8.61 -3.19 0.12
C VAL A 32 9.76 -2.21 -0.12
N ILE A 33 9.81 -1.08 0.61
CA ILE A 33 10.89 -0.11 0.52
C ILE A 33 12.24 -0.76 0.86
N GLY A 34 12.32 -1.46 1.98
CA GLY A 34 13.55 -2.10 2.40
C GLY A 34 14.00 -3.22 1.45
N ALA A 35 13.07 -4.02 0.94
CA ALA A 35 13.38 -5.03 -0.07
C ALA A 35 13.93 -4.40 -1.36
N THR A 36 13.34 -3.29 -1.82
CA THR A 36 13.80 -2.55 -2.99
C THR A 36 15.21 -2.01 -2.80
N ILE A 37 15.51 -1.41 -1.64
CA ILE A 37 16.85 -0.94 -1.28
C ILE A 37 17.85 -2.10 -1.29
N ILE A 38 17.51 -3.25 -0.71
CA ILE A 38 18.37 -4.44 -0.68
C ILE A 38 18.63 -4.96 -2.10
N ILE A 39 17.63 -5.01 -2.96
CA ILE A 39 17.76 -5.43 -4.35
C ILE A 39 18.69 -4.48 -5.12
N CYS A 40 18.51 -3.18 -4.94
CA CYS A 40 19.29 -2.16 -5.63
C CYS A 40 20.72 -1.96 -5.06
N SER A 41 21.00 -2.47 -3.85
CA SER A 41 22.34 -2.38 -3.22
C SER A 41 23.41 -3.26 -3.86
N GLY A 42 23.05 -4.06 -4.88
CA GLY A 42 23.98 -4.98 -5.54
C GLY A 42 24.19 -6.30 -4.80
N ALA A 43 23.25 -6.69 -3.95
CA ALA A 43 23.28 -8.01 -3.30
C ALA A 43 23.30 -9.15 -4.31
N LYS A 44 23.96 -10.27 -3.96
CA LYS A 44 24.00 -11.44 -4.85
C LYS A 44 22.59 -11.93 -5.17
N ARG A 45 22.30 -12.16 -6.44
CA ARG A 45 20.96 -12.61 -6.94
C ARG A 45 20.43 -13.83 -6.20
N SER A 46 21.29 -14.75 -5.78
CA SER A 46 20.87 -15.92 -4.99
C SER A 46 20.28 -15.54 -3.63
N TRP A 47 20.83 -14.54 -2.94
CA TRP A 47 20.32 -14.07 -1.65
C TRP A 47 19.00 -13.32 -1.81
N ILE A 48 18.88 -12.52 -2.87
CA ILE A 48 17.63 -11.84 -3.21
C ILE A 48 16.52 -12.87 -3.46
N LEU A 49 16.80 -13.89 -4.28
CA LEU A 49 15.86 -14.98 -4.54
C LEU A 49 15.44 -15.70 -3.26
N VAL A 50 16.39 -16.05 -2.39
CA VAL A 50 16.08 -16.69 -1.10
C VAL A 50 15.17 -15.80 -0.25
N THR A 51 15.44 -14.49 -0.17
CA THR A 51 14.60 -13.55 0.60
C THR A 51 13.20 -13.43 0.03
N VAL A 52 13.07 -13.30 -1.29
CA VAL A 52 11.77 -13.23 -1.96
C VAL A 52 10.98 -14.52 -1.76
N LEU A 53 11.62 -15.68 -1.94
CA LEU A 53 10.97 -16.96 -1.72
C LEU A 53 10.53 -17.16 -0.27
N LEU A 54 11.37 -16.73 0.69
CA LEU A 54 11.03 -16.79 2.11
C LEU A 54 9.86 -15.85 2.44
N LEU A 55 9.82 -14.64 1.87
CA LEU A 55 8.72 -13.71 2.03
C LEU A 55 7.41 -14.30 1.48
N ILE A 56 7.45 -14.86 0.27
CA ILE A 56 6.30 -15.53 -0.34
C ILE A 56 5.84 -16.71 0.51
N ALA A 57 6.78 -17.53 1.03
CA ALA A 57 6.46 -18.66 1.88
C ALA A 57 5.79 -18.21 3.20
N VAL A 58 6.26 -17.13 3.81
CA VAL A 58 5.65 -16.56 5.03
C VAL A 58 4.24 -16.04 4.74
N VAL A 59 4.05 -15.30 3.65
CA VAL A 59 2.71 -14.81 3.25
C VAL A 59 1.78 -15.99 2.95
N ALA A 60 2.24 -16.98 2.21
CA ALA A 60 1.46 -18.17 1.90
C ALA A 60 1.09 -18.96 3.18
N LEU A 61 2.03 -19.11 4.11
CA LEU A 61 1.79 -19.77 5.40
C LEU A 61 0.71 -19.02 6.19
N VAL A 62 0.80 -17.69 6.26
CA VAL A 62 -0.18 -16.83 6.93
C VAL A 62 -1.57 -16.98 6.31
N VAL A 63 -1.66 -16.93 4.98
CA VAL A 63 -2.94 -17.10 4.27
C VAL A 63 -3.51 -18.50 4.47
N VAL A 64 -2.69 -19.54 4.32
CA VAL A 64 -3.14 -20.93 4.48
C VAL A 64 -3.61 -21.21 5.91
N THR A 65 -2.86 -20.78 6.93
CA THR A 65 -3.27 -20.96 8.33
C THR A 65 -4.55 -20.21 8.67
N SER A 66 -4.79 -19.07 7.99
CA SER A 66 -6.01 -18.28 8.16
C SER A 66 -7.25 -18.94 7.55
N MET A 67 -7.06 -19.83 6.57
CA MET A 67 -8.16 -20.56 5.91
C MET A 67 -8.55 -21.88 6.62
N ILE A 68 -7.75 -22.36 7.56
CA ILE A 68 -8.02 -23.64 8.23
C ILE A 68 -8.71 -23.39 9.57
N PRO A 69 -9.99 -23.81 9.75
CA PRO A 69 -10.68 -23.69 11.02
C PRO A 69 -9.99 -24.54 12.12
N GLY A 70 -9.81 -23.97 13.31
CA GLY A 70 -9.25 -24.68 14.46
C GLY A 70 -7.74 -24.54 14.67
N ILE A 71 -7.02 -23.86 13.79
CA ILE A 71 -5.62 -23.46 14.01
C ILE A 71 -5.61 -22.05 14.63
N PRO A 72 -4.77 -21.77 15.65
CA PRO A 72 -4.63 -20.41 16.14
C PRO A 72 -4.15 -19.51 15.02
N HIS A 73 -4.96 -18.51 14.68
CA HIS A 73 -4.65 -17.57 13.61
C HIS A 73 -3.41 -16.75 13.98
N ILE A 74 -2.41 -16.75 13.09
CA ILE A 74 -1.21 -15.92 13.21
C ILE A 74 -1.60 -14.44 13.12
N LEU A 75 -2.62 -14.14 12.30
CA LEU A 75 -3.20 -12.80 12.19
C LEU A 75 -4.24 -12.55 13.28
N LYS A 76 -4.23 -11.36 13.85
CA LYS A 76 -5.27 -10.89 14.76
C LYS A 76 -6.59 -10.72 13.99
N GLU A 77 -7.72 -10.84 14.68
CA GLU A 77 -9.06 -10.74 14.08
C GLU A 77 -9.26 -9.49 13.21
N TYR A 78 -8.78 -8.32 13.64
CA TYR A 78 -8.89 -7.10 12.86
C TYR A 78 -8.09 -7.13 11.55
N GLN A 79 -6.96 -7.86 11.51
CA GLN A 79 -6.13 -8.02 10.31
C GLN A 79 -6.82 -8.93 9.30
N MET A 80 -7.42 -10.01 9.78
CA MET A 80 -8.26 -10.89 8.97
C MET A 80 -9.46 -10.14 8.42
N LYS A 81 -10.14 -9.34 9.27
CA LYS A 81 -11.28 -8.53 8.84
C LYS A 81 -10.90 -7.59 7.69
N ARG A 82 -9.75 -6.89 7.75
CA ARG A 82 -9.29 -6.03 6.65
C ARG A 82 -9.05 -6.78 5.35
N LEU A 83 -8.43 -7.97 5.40
CA LEU A 83 -8.23 -8.80 4.22
C LEU A 83 -9.57 -9.26 3.63
N THR A 84 -10.49 -9.69 4.48
CA THR A 84 -11.81 -10.16 4.05
C THR A 84 -12.62 -9.03 3.43
N VAL A 85 -12.65 -7.86 4.06
CA VAL A 85 -13.34 -6.66 3.54
C VAL A 85 -12.75 -6.19 2.21
N PHE A 86 -11.42 -6.32 2.02
CA PHE A 86 -10.79 -5.97 0.75
C PHE A 86 -11.27 -6.88 -0.40
N LEU A 87 -11.45 -8.19 -0.13
CA LEU A 87 -11.92 -9.16 -1.10
C LEU A 87 -13.45 -9.08 -1.29
N ASP A 88 -14.18 -8.92 -0.20
CA ASP A 88 -15.64 -8.82 -0.19
C ASP A 88 -16.10 -7.74 0.80
N PRO A 89 -16.35 -6.51 0.33
CA PRO A 89 -16.83 -5.41 1.16
C PRO A 89 -18.19 -5.65 1.84
N SER A 90 -18.97 -6.63 1.34
CA SER A 90 -20.29 -6.94 1.89
C SER A 90 -20.24 -7.59 3.29
N VAL A 91 -19.08 -8.09 3.69
CA VAL A 91 -18.87 -8.72 5.00
C VAL A 91 -18.93 -7.71 6.15
N ASP A 92 -18.64 -6.43 5.88
CA ASP A 92 -18.72 -5.36 6.88
C ASP A 92 -19.50 -4.15 6.37
N PRO A 93 -20.82 -4.26 6.25
CA PRO A 93 -21.67 -3.23 5.63
C PRO A 93 -21.79 -1.94 6.45
N SER A 94 -21.28 -1.88 7.66
CA SER A 94 -21.36 -0.71 8.56
C SER A 94 -20.00 -0.14 8.98
N GLY A 95 -18.89 -0.77 8.60
CA GLY A 95 -17.52 -0.36 8.95
C GLY A 95 -16.64 -0.10 7.72
N ASP A 96 -15.48 -0.74 7.67
CA ASP A 96 -14.49 -0.55 6.60
C ASP A 96 -15.06 -0.90 5.21
N GLY A 97 -15.96 -1.89 5.12
CA GLY A 97 -16.64 -2.25 3.87
C GLY A 97 -17.57 -1.14 3.37
N TYR A 98 -18.29 -0.48 4.27
CA TYR A 98 -19.11 0.69 3.94
C TYR A 98 -18.25 1.82 3.37
N ASN A 99 -17.14 2.15 4.05
CA ASN A 99 -16.25 3.22 3.61
C ASN A 99 -15.66 2.94 2.22
N LEU A 100 -15.24 1.70 1.96
CA LEU A 100 -14.74 1.29 0.65
C LEU A 100 -15.82 1.38 -0.43
N GLN A 101 -17.05 1.02 -0.11
CA GLN A 101 -18.17 1.12 -1.04
C GLN A 101 -18.53 2.59 -1.35
N GLN A 102 -18.56 3.45 -0.32
CA GLN A 102 -18.79 4.89 -0.51
C GLN A 102 -17.66 5.54 -1.33
N ALA A 103 -16.41 5.14 -1.12
CA ALA A 103 -15.29 5.60 -1.93
C ALA A 103 -15.45 5.19 -3.42
N LYS A 104 -15.88 3.97 -3.70
CA LYS A 104 -16.18 3.53 -5.07
C LYS A 104 -17.33 4.33 -5.70
N ILE A 105 -18.38 4.61 -4.92
CA ILE A 105 -19.50 5.45 -5.36
C ILE A 105 -19.02 6.87 -5.65
N ALA A 106 -18.17 7.46 -4.80
CA ALA A 106 -17.60 8.78 -5.00
C ALA A 106 -16.84 8.84 -6.33
N VAL A 107 -15.91 7.91 -6.56
CA VAL A 107 -15.14 7.84 -7.83
C VAL A 107 -16.07 7.68 -9.03
N GLY A 108 -17.05 6.79 -8.96
CA GLY A 108 -18.00 6.55 -10.06
C GLY A 108 -18.93 7.73 -10.32
N SER A 109 -19.33 8.46 -9.27
CA SER A 109 -20.25 9.59 -9.37
C SER A 109 -19.64 10.85 -9.99
N GLY A 110 -18.28 10.94 -10.01
CA GLY A 110 -17.57 12.05 -10.66
C GLY A 110 -17.71 12.07 -12.18
N GLY A 111 -18.01 10.93 -12.80
CA GLY A 111 -18.16 10.84 -14.26
C GLY A 111 -16.87 11.27 -14.99
N PHE A 112 -17.01 11.89 -16.18
CA PHE A 112 -15.85 12.25 -17.00
C PHE A 112 -15.19 13.57 -16.57
N ILE A 113 -15.96 14.59 -16.23
CA ILE A 113 -15.49 15.95 -15.94
C ILE A 113 -15.49 16.25 -14.42
N GLY A 114 -16.25 15.50 -13.63
CA GLY A 114 -16.46 15.76 -12.21
C GLY A 114 -17.66 16.65 -11.92
N LYS A 115 -17.98 16.77 -10.62
CA LYS A 115 -19.08 17.62 -10.11
C LYS A 115 -18.66 19.08 -9.91
N GLY A 116 -17.38 19.36 -10.02
CA GLY A 116 -16.75 20.65 -9.73
C GLY A 116 -16.19 20.74 -8.31
N PRO A 117 -15.18 21.60 -8.10
CA PRO A 117 -14.55 21.81 -6.79
C PRO A 117 -15.58 22.20 -5.72
N GLY A 118 -15.52 21.56 -4.57
CA GLY A 118 -16.41 21.81 -3.44
C GLY A 118 -17.83 21.22 -3.57
N ASN A 119 -18.14 20.55 -4.68
CA ASN A 119 -19.46 19.96 -4.94
C ASN A 119 -19.48 18.42 -4.73
N ALA A 120 -18.49 17.88 -4.03
CA ALA A 120 -18.45 16.47 -3.69
C ALA A 120 -19.60 16.10 -2.75
N THR A 121 -20.55 15.31 -3.22
CA THR A 121 -21.75 14.95 -2.45
C THR A 121 -21.47 13.89 -1.39
N GLN A 122 -20.52 12.98 -1.63
CA GLN A 122 -20.18 11.92 -0.69
C GLN A 122 -19.43 12.49 0.54
N ALA A 123 -18.54 13.45 0.35
CA ALA A 123 -17.85 14.12 1.45
C ALA A 123 -18.77 15.10 2.18
N SER A 124 -19.51 15.95 1.45
CA SER A 124 -20.42 16.95 2.03
C SER A 124 -21.58 16.32 2.78
N GLY A 125 -22.09 15.18 2.29
CA GLY A 125 -23.15 14.40 2.95
C GLY A 125 -22.67 13.56 4.13
N ARG A 126 -21.38 13.61 4.48
CA ARG A 126 -20.73 12.78 5.51
C ARG A 126 -20.92 11.26 5.31
N PHE A 127 -21.16 10.85 4.05
CA PHE A 127 -21.26 9.44 3.70
C PHE A 127 -19.88 8.76 3.64
N LEU A 128 -18.82 9.54 3.38
CA LEU A 128 -17.44 9.09 3.35
C LEU A 128 -16.68 9.74 4.52
N PRO A 129 -16.56 9.07 5.67
CA PRO A 129 -15.74 9.56 6.78
C PRO A 129 -14.26 9.58 6.32
N GLU A 130 -13.47 10.47 6.93
CA GLU A 130 -12.04 10.61 6.63
C GLU A 130 -11.75 10.85 5.13
N ALA A 131 -12.66 11.55 4.42
CA ALA A 131 -12.52 11.85 2.99
C ALA A 131 -11.27 12.68 2.68
N HIS A 132 -10.81 13.52 3.64
CA HIS A 132 -9.64 14.40 3.48
C HIS A 132 -8.31 13.72 3.86
N THR A 133 -8.32 12.55 4.43
CA THR A 133 -7.13 11.81 4.86
C THR A 133 -6.99 10.50 4.09
N ASP A 134 -7.87 9.56 4.31
CA ASP A 134 -7.75 8.19 3.81
C ASP A 134 -8.31 8.04 2.39
N PHE A 135 -9.31 8.85 2.04
CA PHE A 135 -10.02 8.75 0.76
C PHE A 135 -9.87 9.98 -0.14
N VAL A 136 -8.74 10.70 -0.03
CA VAL A 136 -8.45 11.91 -0.83
C VAL A 136 -8.60 11.67 -2.32
N PHE A 137 -8.16 10.51 -2.84
CA PHE A 137 -8.31 10.17 -4.24
C PHE A 137 -9.78 10.04 -4.66
N ALA A 138 -10.63 9.47 -3.79
CA ALA A 138 -12.05 9.32 -4.08
C ALA A 138 -12.75 10.68 -4.12
N LEU A 139 -12.44 11.55 -3.15
CA LEU A 139 -12.92 12.93 -3.12
C LEU A 139 -12.49 13.70 -4.38
N PHE A 140 -11.19 13.64 -4.71
CA PHE A 140 -10.65 14.31 -5.88
C PHE A 140 -11.30 13.82 -7.19
N SER A 141 -11.51 12.50 -7.29
CA SER A 141 -12.17 11.91 -8.46
C SER A 141 -13.65 12.30 -8.57
N GLU A 142 -14.33 12.52 -7.46
CA GLU A 142 -15.71 13.03 -7.47
C GLU A 142 -15.78 14.47 -7.96
N GLU A 143 -14.84 15.33 -7.53
CA GLU A 143 -14.81 16.74 -7.90
C GLU A 143 -14.32 16.99 -9.33
N PHE A 144 -13.26 16.29 -9.75
CA PHE A 144 -12.58 16.53 -11.04
C PHE A 144 -12.82 15.43 -12.08
N GLY A 145 -13.55 14.37 -11.72
CA GLY A 145 -13.91 13.28 -12.61
C GLY A 145 -12.73 12.45 -13.09
N PHE A 146 -13.00 11.65 -14.12
CA PHE A 146 -11.99 10.79 -14.74
C PHE A 146 -10.81 11.59 -15.29
N LEU A 147 -11.06 12.74 -15.90
CA LEU A 147 -10.01 13.58 -16.48
C LEU A 147 -9.03 14.06 -15.41
N GLY A 148 -9.55 14.59 -14.29
CA GLY A 148 -8.71 15.02 -13.17
C GLY A 148 -7.94 13.87 -12.55
N ALA A 149 -8.61 12.74 -12.29
CA ALA A 149 -7.97 11.54 -11.76
C ALA A 149 -6.85 11.03 -12.69
N PHE A 150 -7.07 11.03 -14.01
CA PHE A 150 -6.07 10.63 -15.00
C PHE A 150 -4.85 11.56 -14.99
N VAL A 151 -5.06 12.88 -14.97
CA VAL A 151 -3.96 13.86 -14.89
C VAL A 151 -3.16 13.66 -13.60
N MET A 152 -3.83 13.51 -12.46
CA MET A 152 -3.17 13.29 -11.17
C MET A 152 -2.32 12.02 -11.19
N LEU A 153 -2.87 10.90 -11.63
CA LEU A 153 -2.13 9.64 -11.73
C LEU A 153 -0.98 9.71 -12.73
N SER A 154 -1.17 10.44 -13.84
CA SER A 154 -0.11 10.66 -14.83
C SER A 154 1.05 11.48 -14.26
N LEU A 155 0.77 12.48 -13.43
CA LEU A 155 1.80 13.26 -12.73
C LEU A 155 2.57 12.39 -11.73
N PHE A 156 1.90 11.55 -10.95
CA PHE A 156 2.57 10.59 -10.08
C PHE A 156 3.45 9.61 -10.86
N ALA A 157 2.92 9.04 -11.94
CA ALA A 157 3.67 8.14 -12.80
C ALA A 157 4.90 8.83 -13.41
N TRP A 158 4.75 10.08 -13.87
CA TRP A 158 5.86 10.88 -14.38
C TRP A 158 6.92 11.18 -13.30
N MET A 159 6.51 11.52 -12.10
CA MET A 159 7.41 11.76 -10.97
C MET A 159 8.22 10.48 -10.64
N ILE A 160 7.58 9.33 -10.56
CA ILE A 160 8.23 8.04 -10.32
C ILE A 160 9.23 7.75 -11.46
N PHE A 161 8.80 7.90 -12.71
CA PHE A 161 9.65 7.67 -13.87
C PHE A 161 10.87 8.60 -13.89
N ALA A 162 10.68 9.89 -13.62
CA ALA A 162 11.76 10.86 -13.54
C ALA A 162 12.76 10.49 -12.42
N THR A 163 12.25 10.08 -11.24
CA THR A 163 13.09 9.67 -10.11
C THR A 163 13.93 8.43 -10.47
N ILE A 164 13.35 7.46 -11.14
CA ILE A 164 14.08 6.27 -11.63
C ILE A 164 15.17 6.67 -12.62
N LEU A 165 14.88 7.56 -13.58
CA LEU A 165 15.88 8.06 -14.53
C LEU A 165 17.03 8.78 -13.83
N PHE A 166 16.75 9.60 -12.81
CA PHE A 166 17.79 10.24 -12.00
C PHE A 166 18.62 9.21 -11.24
N ALA A 167 17.99 8.21 -10.63
CA ALA A 167 18.68 7.12 -9.95
C ALA A 167 19.64 6.35 -10.88
N MET A 168 19.23 6.12 -12.11
CA MET A 168 20.07 5.44 -13.12
C MET A 168 21.31 6.25 -13.55
N LYS A 169 21.22 7.59 -13.55
CA LYS A 169 22.32 8.49 -13.92
C LYS A 169 23.25 8.82 -12.75
N THR A 170 22.85 8.55 -11.52
CA THR A 170 23.60 8.89 -10.31
C THR A 170 24.72 7.86 -10.08
N GLU A 171 25.95 8.32 -9.99
CA GLU A 171 27.14 7.48 -9.75
C GLU A 171 27.30 7.12 -8.27
N ASN A 172 26.86 8.02 -7.37
CA ASN A 172 26.96 7.81 -5.93
C ASN A 172 25.92 6.77 -5.45
N THR A 173 26.42 5.66 -4.93
CA THR A 173 25.57 4.55 -4.46
C THR A 173 24.56 4.97 -3.39
N PHE A 174 24.96 5.84 -2.46
CA PHE A 174 24.05 6.33 -1.41
C PHE A 174 22.88 7.14 -2.03
N SER A 175 23.20 8.12 -2.88
CA SER A 175 22.18 8.94 -3.55
C SER A 175 21.27 8.08 -4.43
N LYS A 176 21.81 7.08 -5.12
CA LYS A 176 21.02 6.11 -5.90
C LYS A 176 20.03 5.34 -5.03
N LEU A 177 20.46 4.85 -3.87
CA LEU A 177 19.60 4.09 -2.96
C LEU A 177 18.52 4.95 -2.26
N VAL A 178 18.77 6.24 -2.10
CA VAL A 178 17.77 7.19 -1.57
C VAL A 178 16.69 7.51 -2.60
N LEU A 179 17.03 7.47 -3.90
CA LEU A 179 16.10 7.77 -5.01
C LEU A 179 15.23 6.57 -5.41
N VAL A 180 15.58 5.37 -5.01
CA VAL A 180 14.85 4.12 -5.31
C VAL A 180 13.86 3.78 -4.21
#